data_cbd312a29076d8f15c2015198194b632
#
_entry.id   cbd312a29076d8f15c2015198194b632
#
_cell.length_a   1.000
_cell.length_b   1.000
_cell.length_c   1.000
_cell.angle_alpha   90.00
_cell.angle_beta   90.00
_cell.angle_gamma   90.00
#
_symmetry.space_group_name_H-M   'P 1'
#
loop_
_entity.id
_entity.type
_entity.pdbx_description
1 polymer ?
#
loop_
_entity_poly.entity_id
_entity_poly.type
_entity_poly.pdbx_seq_one_letter_code
_entity_poly.pdbx_strand_id
1 'polypeptide(L)'
;MLRKVEVRPMVRYTIKRLLIIIPTLMGVLLIIFTINYFTPGDPAMAALGTNYTEEAYKQKVEDMGLDEPFVVRYFVYLKNIVTKFDLGTSYSTLRPVTKLIGEKIVPTLKVGLLSCVVTVIVGIIVGIVSAVKQYSVIDYVSTSLSVFFAAMPGFWLALMCMMLFCIKLRWLPATGLATWKHYILPVLCLGLSPIAIIIRMTRSSMLDVIHQDYIRTARAKGVGERKVIYKHALRNALIPVITVIGMQMSMVISGSVVIESIFGIPGIGMLMLDAIGSRDYPLIQGTVLVLSFLICIINLLVDLAYAAADPRIKAQYTTGRRSSKKSKETKPAQEVA
;
A
#
# COMPACT_ATOMS: atom_id res chain seq x y z
N MET A 1 -3.37 8.39 -35.95
CA MET A 1 -4.51 7.45 -35.80
C MET A 1 -4.56 6.94 -34.38
N LEU A 2 -5.34 7.57 -33.52
CA LEU A 2 -5.54 7.16 -32.12
C LEU A 2 -6.44 5.92 -32.15
N ARG A 3 -5.87 4.75 -31.83
CA ARG A 3 -6.59 3.48 -31.72
C ARG A 3 -7.65 3.66 -30.62
N LYS A 4 -8.94 3.55 -30.97
CA LYS A 4 -10.05 3.49 -30.01
C LYS A 4 -9.69 2.47 -28.93
N VAL A 5 -9.43 2.95 -27.73
CA VAL A 5 -9.21 2.10 -26.55
C VAL A 5 -10.54 1.36 -26.33
N GLU A 6 -10.53 0.04 -26.52
CA GLU A 6 -11.69 -0.77 -26.15
C GLU A 6 -11.88 -0.69 -24.64
N VAL A 7 -12.80 0.16 -24.22
CA VAL A 7 -13.11 0.47 -22.81
C VAL A 7 -13.65 -0.76 -22.06
N ARG A 8 -14.36 -1.65 -22.77
CA ARG A 8 -15.04 -2.82 -22.20
C ARG A 8 -14.14 -3.81 -21.41
N PRO A 9 -12.92 -4.22 -21.84
CA PRO A 9 -12.12 -5.15 -21.07
C PRO A 9 -11.52 -4.51 -19.80
N MET A 10 -11.13 -3.22 -19.84
CA MET A 10 -10.63 -2.52 -18.65
C MET A 10 -11.71 -2.33 -17.59
N VAL A 11 -12.93 -1.95 -17.98
CA VAL A 11 -14.06 -1.81 -17.03
C VAL A 11 -14.35 -3.13 -16.34
N ARG A 12 -14.38 -4.24 -17.09
CA ARG A 12 -14.62 -5.57 -16.49
C ARG A 12 -13.49 -5.97 -15.52
N TYR A 13 -12.25 -5.67 -15.87
CA TYR A 13 -11.10 -5.90 -15.00
C TYR A 13 -11.23 -5.11 -13.69
N THR A 14 -11.52 -3.80 -13.80
CA THR A 14 -11.72 -2.92 -12.64
C THR A 14 -12.85 -3.40 -11.74
N ILE A 15 -14.00 -3.76 -12.31
CA ILE A 15 -15.14 -4.31 -11.55
C ILE A 15 -14.74 -5.60 -10.82
N LYS A 16 -14.05 -6.53 -11.50
CA LYS A 16 -13.59 -7.76 -10.86
C LYS A 16 -12.63 -7.47 -9.69
N ARG A 17 -11.73 -6.51 -9.84
CA ARG A 17 -10.81 -6.09 -8.77
C ARG A 17 -11.56 -5.44 -7.60
N LEU A 18 -12.52 -4.56 -7.87
CA LEU A 18 -13.39 -3.97 -6.85
C LEU A 18 -14.18 -5.04 -6.09
N LEU A 19 -14.71 -6.05 -6.79
CA LEU A 19 -15.43 -7.15 -6.14
C LEU A 19 -14.53 -8.00 -5.23
N ILE A 20 -13.24 -8.14 -5.55
CA ILE A 20 -12.27 -8.86 -4.70
C ILE A 20 -11.92 -8.05 -3.44
N ILE A 21 -12.00 -6.72 -3.47
CA ILE A 21 -11.75 -5.89 -2.28
C ILE A 21 -12.75 -6.22 -1.17
N ILE A 22 -14.01 -6.48 -1.50
CA ILE A 22 -15.06 -6.76 -0.51
C ILE A 22 -14.72 -7.97 0.36
N PRO A 23 -14.50 -9.20 -0.17
CA PRO A 23 -14.16 -10.35 0.66
C PRO A 23 -12.79 -10.16 1.36
N THR A 24 -11.85 -9.41 0.78
CA THR A 24 -10.58 -9.09 1.43
C THR A 24 -10.80 -8.27 2.70
N LEU A 25 -11.59 -7.19 2.62
CA LEU A 25 -11.91 -6.36 3.78
C LEU A 25 -12.73 -7.11 4.83
N MET A 26 -13.66 -7.95 4.40
CA MET A 26 -14.40 -8.83 5.32
C MET A 26 -13.47 -9.79 6.06
N GLY A 27 -12.51 -10.39 5.34
CA GLY A 27 -11.50 -11.27 5.95
C GLY A 27 -10.60 -10.55 6.95
N VAL A 28 -10.10 -9.35 6.60
CA VAL A 28 -9.31 -8.52 7.52
C VAL A 28 -10.12 -8.15 8.76
N LEU A 29 -11.37 -7.75 8.57
CA LEU A 29 -12.27 -7.41 9.67
C LEU A 29 -12.53 -8.63 10.58
N LEU A 30 -12.75 -9.80 10.00
CA LEU A 30 -12.93 -11.05 10.76
C LEU A 30 -11.70 -11.37 11.62
N ILE A 31 -10.50 -11.22 11.03
CA ILE A 31 -9.24 -11.47 11.75
C ILE A 31 -9.10 -10.51 12.93
N ILE A 32 -9.27 -9.19 12.72
CA ILE A 32 -9.11 -8.23 13.81
C ILE A 32 -10.21 -8.38 14.87
N PHE A 33 -11.43 -8.72 14.47
CA PHE A 33 -12.52 -9.03 15.36
C PHE A 33 -12.20 -10.24 16.25
N THR A 34 -11.62 -11.29 15.64
CA THR A 34 -11.19 -12.50 16.33
C THR A 34 -10.05 -12.20 17.31
N ILE A 35 -9.04 -11.43 16.88
CA ILE A 35 -7.94 -11.01 17.76
C ILE A 35 -8.47 -10.24 18.96
N ASN A 36 -9.34 -9.25 18.74
CA ASN A 36 -9.92 -8.46 19.82
C ASN A 36 -10.75 -9.31 20.79
N TYR A 37 -11.46 -10.32 20.28
CA TYR A 37 -12.27 -11.23 21.12
C TYR A 37 -11.42 -12.10 22.04
N PHE A 38 -10.27 -12.60 21.55
CA PHE A 38 -9.37 -13.44 22.34
C PHE A 38 -8.31 -12.64 23.12
N THR A 39 -8.21 -11.32 22.89
CA THR A 39 -7.25 -10.49 23.64
C THR A 39 -7.70 -10.36 25.10
N PRO A 40 -6.84 -10.74 26.06
CA PRO A 40 -7.20 -10.65 27.47
C PRO A 40 -7.42 -9.19 27.91
N GLY A 41 -8.49 -8.97 28.65
CA GLY A 41 -8.91 -7.66 29.20
C GLY A 41 -10.36 -7.34 28.88
N ASP A 42 -10.91 -6.47 29.68
CA ASP A 42 -12.31 -6.06 29.62
C ASP A 42 -12.42 -4.64 29.06
N PRO A 43 -13.02 -4.46 27.86
CA PRO A 43 -13.18 -3.13 27.29
C PRO A 43 -14.16 -2.24 28.05
N ALA A 44 -15.15 -2.82 28.75
CA ALA A 44 -16.08 -2.06 29.59
C ALA A 44 -15.36 -1.48 30.83
N MET A 45 -14.49 -2.27 31.46
CA MET A 45 -13.62 -1.79 32.55
C MET A 45 -12.64 -0.72 32.03
N ALA A 46 -12.03 -0.93 30.85
CA ALA A 46 -11.12 0.05 30.27
C ALA A 46 -11.79 1.40 29.97
N ALA A 47 -13.08 1.38 29.57
CA ALA A 47 -13.85 2.59 29.29
C ALA A 47 -14.36 3.30 30.56
N LEU A 48 -14.63 2.57 31.64
CA LEU A 48 -15.14 3.12 32.91
C LEU A 48 -14.01 3.63 33.82
N GLY A 49 -12.78 3.18 33.60
CA GLY A 49 -11.65 3.52 34.49
C GLY A 49 -11.62 2.69 35.77
N THR A 50 -11.05 3.25 36.87
CA THR A 50 -10.81 2.50 38.11
C THR A 50 -11.95 2.57 39.11
N ASN A 51 -12.84 3.55 39.00
CA ASN A 51 -13.92 3.80 39.96
C ASN A 51 -15.28 3.68 39.26
N TYR A 52 -15.88 2.50 39.26
CA TYR A 52 -17.22 2.28 38.72
C TYR A 52 -18.07 1.43 39.68
N THR A 53 -19.40 1.59 39.57
CA THR A 53 -20.35 0.71 40.27
C THR A 53 -20.63 -0.52 39.42
N GLU A 54 -21.10 -1.60 40.07
CA GLU A 54 -21.47 -2.83 39.36
C GLU A 54 -22.62 -2.61 38.35
N GLU A 55 -23.54 -1.70 38.70
CA GLU A 55 -24.63 -1.31 37.81
C GLU A 55 -24.11 -0.58 36.58
N ALA A 56 -23.17 0.38 36.73
CA ALA A 56 -22.54 1.09 35.60
C ALA A 56 -21.75 0.13 34.71
N TYR A 57 -21.11 -0.87 35.29
CA TYR A 57 -20.43 -1.90 34.52
C TYR A 57 -21.41 -2.74 33.69
N LYS A 58 -22.48 -3.26 34.27
CA LYS A 58 -23.48 -4.05 33.54
C LYS A 58 -24.12 -3.26 32.43
N GLN A 59 -24.48 -2.00 32.71
CA GLN A 59 -25.04 -1.12 31.69
C GLN A 59 -24.04 -0.85 30.55
N LYS A 60 -22.75 -0.68 30.87
CA LYS A 60 -21.71 -0.47 29.89
C LYS A 60 -21.46 -1.70 29.01
N VAL A 61 -21.50 -2.90 29.59
CA VAL A 61 -21.41 -4.18 28.85
C VAL A 61 -22.58 -4.33 27.88
N GLU A 62 -23.81 -4.00 28.30
CA GLU A 62 -25.00 -4.01 27.46
C GLU A 62 -24.90 -2.95 26.34
N ASP A 63 -24.55 -1.69 26.66
CA ASP A 63 -24.37 -0.60 25.70
C ASP A 63 -23.34 -0.93 24.59
N MET A 64 -22.29 -1.66 24.97
CA MET A 64 -21.23 -2.11 24.04
C MET A 64 -21.59 -3.41 23.30
N GLY A 65 -22.70 -4.07 23.68
CA GLY A 65 -23.12 -5.37 23.13
C GLY A 65 -22.10 -6.48 23.37
N LEU A 66 -21.40 -6.45 24.51
CA LEU A 66 -20.36 -7.44 24.83
C LEU A 66 -20.96 -8.79 25.23
N ASP A 67 -22.21 -8.83 25.67
CA ASP A 67 -22.96 -10.04 26.01
C ASP A 67 -23.42 -10.83 24.77
N GLU A 68 -23.44 -10.18 23.63
CA GLU A 68 -23.88 -10.83 22.37
C GLU A 68 -22.85 -11.83 21.87
N PRO A 69 -23.30 -12.95 21.26
CA PRO A 69 -22.40 -13.93 20.64
C PRO A 69 -21.50 -13.29 19.59
N PHE A 70 -20.24 -13.74 19.49
CA PHE A 70 -19.23 -13.26 18.55
C PHE A 70 -19.76 -13.07 17.12
N VAL A 71 -20.50 -14.06 16.61
CA VAL A 71 -21.04 -14.06 15.24
C VAL A 71 -22.06 -12.94 15.06
N VAL A 72 -22.93 -12.72 16.03
CA VAL A 72 -23.96 -11.65 16.01
C VAL A 72 -23.27 -10.29 15.99
N ARG A 73 -22.33 -10.05 16.89
CA ARG A 73 -21.55 -8.80 16.94
C ARG A 73 -20.84 -8.49 15.62
N TYR A 74 -20.21 -9.50 15.01
CA TYR A 74 -19.52 -9.36 13.73
C TYR A 74 -20.48 -8.95 12.59
N PHE A 75 -21.61 -9.64 12.45
CA PHE A 75 -22.59 -9.32 11.41
C PHE A 75 -23.33 -7.99 11.65
N VAL A 76 -23.60 -7.63 12.90
CA VAL A 76 -24.15 -6.31 13.25
C VAL A 76 -23.20 -5.21 12.85
N TYR A 77 -21.90 -5.37 13.14
CA TYR A 77 -20.87 -4.41 12.77
C TYR A 77 -20.75 -4.27 11.24
N LEU A 78 -20.70 -5.39 10.51
CA LEU A 78 -20.71 -5.39 9.05
C LEU A 78 -21.95 -4.68 8.48
N LYS A 79 -23.13 -4.97 9.01
CA LYS A 79 -24.38 -4.32 8.60
C LYS A 79 -24.31 -2.81 8.81
N ASN A 80 -23.82 -2.34 9.96
CA ASN A 80 -23.69 -0.92 10.24
C ASN A 80 -22.72 -0.22 9.29
N ILE A 81 -21.57 -0.85 8.97
CA ILE A 81 -20.63 -0.32 7.99
C ILE A 81 -21.30 -0.17 6.61
N VAL A 82 -21.96 -1.23 6.11
CA VAL A 82 -22.51 -1.25 4.76
C VAL A 82 -23.74 -0.33 4.62
N THR A 83 -24.61 -0.27 5.64
CA THR A 83 -25.89 0.46 5.54
C THR A 83 -25.80 1.91 6.00
N LYS A 84 -24.92 2.21 6.97
CA LYS A 84 -24.86 3.53 7.62
C LYS A 84 -23.49 4.19 7.53
N PHE A 85 -22.48 3.52 6.94
CA PHE A 85 -21.06 3.94 7.00
C PHE A 85 -20.57 4.22 8.43
N ASP A 86 -21.14 3.49 9.40
CA ASP A 86 -20.86 3.67 10.80
C ASP A 86 -19.81 2.65 11.27
N LEU A 87 -18.66 3.16 11.71
CA LEU A 87 -17.55 2.38 12.28
C LEU A 87 -17.65 2.24 13.82
N GLY A 88 -18.78 2.67 14.39
CA GLY A 88 -18.98 2.65 15.82
C GLY A 88 -18.46 3.90 16.53
N THR A 89 -18.53 3.85 17.87
CA THR A 89 -18.09 4.92 18.76
C THR A 89 -16.87 4.45 19.56
N SER A 90 -15.86 5.29 19.63
CA SER A 90 -14.65 5.06 20.44
C SER A 90 -15.04 4.92 21.92
N TYR A 91 -14.54 3.90 22.57
CA TYR A 91 -14.81 3.65 23.99
C TYR A 91 -14.12 4.67 24.91
N SER A 92 -12.92 5.10 24.51
CA SER A 92 -12.11 6.02 25.31
C SER A 92 -12.54 7.48 25.19
N THR A 93 -12.94 7.91 23.97
CA THR A 93 -13.26 9.33 23.70
C THR A 93 -14.74 9.61 23.56
N LEU A 94 -15.58 8.58 23.46
CA LEU A 94 -17.03 8.66 23.20
C LEU A 94 -17.39 9.43 21.91
N ARG A 95 -16.44 9.51 20.98
CA ARG A 95 -16.61 10.17 19.67
C ARG A 95 -16.78 9.14 18.55
N PRO A 96 -17.53 9.47 17.48
CA PRO A 96 -17.63 8.59 16.32
C PRO A 96 -16.25 8.28 15.73
N VAL A 97 -15.96 6.99 15.48
CA VAL A 97 -14.69 6.51 14.92
C VAL A 97 -14.43 7.12 13.52
N THR A 98 -15.48 7.26 12.73
CA THR A 98 -15.40 7.91 11.39
C THR A 98 -14.84 9.34 11.47
N LYS A 99 -15.23 10.11 12.49
CA LYS A 99 -14.74 11.48 12.71
C LYS A 99 -13.28 11.50 13.14
N LEU A 100 -12.93 10.61 14.10
CA LEU A 100 -11.53 10.49 14.56
C LEU A 100 -10.58 10.13 13.42
N ILE A 101 -10.95 9.17 12.59
CA ILE A 101 -10.17 8.78 11.41
C ILE A 101 -10.11 9.91 10.39
N GLY A 102 -11.24 10.58 10.11
CA GLY A 102 -11.30 11.71 9.18
C GLY A 102 -10.34 12.85 9.54
N GLU A 103 -10.15 13.14 10.84
CA GLU A 103 -9.18 14.13 11.33
C GLU A 103 -7.72 13.70 11.13
N LYS A 104 -7.43 12.39 11.08
CA LYS A 104 -6.08 11.80 11.05
C LYS A 104 -5.64 11.25 9.69
N ILE A 105 -6.56 11.12 8.73
CA ILE A 105 -6.26 10.52 7.41
C ILE A 105 -5.33 11.40 6.56
N VAL A 106 -5.46 12.72 6.64
CA VAL A 106 -4.71 13.67 5.81
C VAL A 106 -3.21 13.62 6.07
N PRO A 107 -2.71 13.62 7.32
CA PRO A 107 -1.29 13.43 7.63
C PRO A 107 -0.72 12.13 7.05
N THR A 108 -1.39 11.00 7.27
CA THR A 108 -0.98 9.69 6.73
C THR A 108 -0.87 9.72 5.20
N LEU A 109 -1.91 10.22 4.52
CA LEU A 109 -1.90 10.33 3.06
C LEU A 109 -0.80 11.24 2.53
N LYS A 110 -0.56 12.39 3.18
CA LYS A 110 0.51 13.31 2.76
C LYS A 110 1.88 12.66 2.83
N VAL A 111 2.22 12.05 3.95
CA VAL A 111 3.52 11.39 4.12
C VAL A 111 3.66 10.18 3.20
N GLY A 112 2.63 9.33 3.12
CA GLY A 112 2.61 8.17 2.25
C GLY A 112 2.74 8.52 0.77
N LEU A 113 1.93 9.46 0.26
CA LEU A 113 1.98 9.87 -1.15
C LEU A 113 3.29 10.57 -1.51
N LEU A 114 3.80 11.46 -0.65
CA LEU A 114 5.10 12.10 -0.87
C LEU A 114 6.22 11.05 -0.91
N SER A 115 6.21 10.08 0.01
CA SER A 115 7.17 8.98 0.00
C SER A 115 7.06 8.15 -1.27
N CYS A 116 5.85 7.81 -1.73
CA CYS A 116 5.62 7.11 -2.99
C CYS A 116 6.22 7.87 -4.19
N VAL A 117 5.95 9.17 -4.29
CA VAL A 117 6.46 10.00 -5.40
C VAL A 117 8.00 10.04 -5.38
N VAL A 118 8.61 10.32 -4.21
CA VAL A 118 10.07 10.35 -4.06
C VAL A 118 10.68 9.00 -4.41
N THR A 119 10.09 7.92 -3.91
CA THR A 119 10.53 6.54 -4.15
C THR A 119 10.56 6.20 -5.63
N VAL A 120 9.51 6.51 -6.36
CA VAL A 120 9.42 6.22 -7.80
C VAL A 120 10.41 7.06 -8.59
N ILE A 121 10.45 8.36 -8.35
CA ILE A 121 11.32 9.30 -9.08
C ILE A 121 12.79 8.95 -8.86
N VAL A 122 13.22 8.84 -7.60
CA VAL A 122 14.61 8.55 -7.26
C VAL A 122 15.01 7.16 -7.74
N GLY A 123 14.15 6.16 -7.49
CA GLY A 123 14.40 4.77 -7.88
C GLY A 123 14.60 4.59 -9.39
N ILE A 124 13.75 5.21 -10.20
CA ILE A 124 13.85 5.15 -11.66
C ILE A 124 15.07 5.93 -12.16
N ILE A 125 15.27 7.17 -11.72
CA ILE A 125 16.38 8.01 -12.20
C ILE A 125 17.73 7.38 -11.88
N VAL A 126 17.94 6.99 -10.61
CA VAL A 126 19.19 6.37 -10.18
C VAL A 126 19.39 5.02 -10.88
N GLY A 127 18.35 4.21 -11.03
CA GLY A 127 18.42 2.94 -11.74
C GLY A 127 18.79 3.07 -13.22
N ILE A 128 18.25 4.08 -13.92
CA ILE A 128 18.62 4.38 -15.32
C ILE A 128 20.09 4.82 -15.39
N VAL A 129 20.51 5.76 -14.54
CA VAL A 129 21.88 6.27 -14.54
C VAL A 129 22.88 5.15 -14.25
N SER A 130 22.57 4.28 -13.28
CA SER A 130 23.36 3.10 -12.93
C SER A 130 23.49 2.13 -14.11
N ALA A 131 22.42 1.86 -14.85
CA ALA A 131 22.45 0.99 -16.02
C ALA A 131 23.23 1.59 -17.19
N VAL A 132 23.02 2.87 -17.49
CA VAL A 132 23.70 3.57 -18.62
C VAL A 132 25.20 3.71 -18.36
N LYS A 133 25.58 3.93 -17.09
CA LYS A 133 26.98 4.02 -16.67
C LYS A 133 27.45 2.72 -15.99
N GLN A 134 27.11 1.57 -16.57
CA GLN A 134 27.49 0.26 -16.07
C GLN A 134 29.01 0.19 -15.77
N TYR A 135 29.35 -0.45 -14.65
CA TYR A 135 30.75 -0.60 -14.14
C TYR A 135 31.45 0.71 -13.76
N SER A 136 30.77 1.83 -13.75
CA SER A 136 31.32 3.09 -13.24
C SER A 136 31.20 3.17 -11.70
N VAL A 137 31.91 4.14 -11.11
CA VAL A 137 31.81 4.42 -9.67
C VAL A 137 30.36 4.70 -9.24
N ILE A 138 29.59 5.40 -10.08
CA ILE A 138 28.16 5.69 -9.82
C ILE A 138 27.35 4.39 -9.74
N ASP A 139 27.63 3.43 -10.63
CA ASP A 139 26.95 2.14 -10.62
C ASP A 139 27.31 1.32 -9.37
N TYR A 140 28.59 1.24 -9.02
CA TYR A 140 29.02 0.55 -7.80
C TYR A 140 28.43 1.18 -6.54
N VAL A 141 28.50 2.49 -6.40
CA VAL A 141 27.99 3.21 -5.23
C VAL A 141 26.47 3.05 -5.11
N SER A 142 25.72 3.26 -6.19
CA SER A 142 24.25 3.13 -6.16
C SER A 142 23.81 1.70 -5.87
N THR A 143 24.48 0.69 -6.41
CA THR A 143 24.18 -0.72 -6.14
C THR A 143 24.52 -1.10 -4.69
N SER A 144 25.71 -0.69 -4.19
CA SER A 144 26.12 -0.96 -2.80
C SER A 144 25.18 -0.30 -1.79
N LEU A 145 24.82 0.98 -2.00
CA LEU A 145 23.86 1.68 -1.15
C LEU A 145 22.48 1.02 -1.22
N SER A 146 22.07 0.54 -2.40
CA SER A 146 20.79 -0.17 -2.54
C SER A 146 20.78 -1.47 -1.73
N VAL A 147 21.86 -2.24 -1.74
CA VAL A 147 21.97 -3.46 -0.90
C VAL A 147 21.92 -3.10 0.57
N PHE A 148 22.69 -2.09 0.98
CA PHE A 148 22.76 -1.63 2.35
C PHE A 148 21.40 -1.17 2.90
N PHE A 149 20.69 -0.27 2.19
CA PHE A 149 19.37 0.21 2.64
C PHE A 149 18.28 -0.84 2.55
N ALA A 150 18.35 -1.78 1.61
CA ALA A 150 17.39 -2.88 1.53
C ALA A 150 17.52 -3.89 2.68
N ALA A 151 18.73 -4.03 3.25
CA ALA A 151 19.01 -4.94 4.36
C ALA A 151 18.63 -4.35 5.73
N MET A 152 18.46 -3.02 5.82
CA MET A 152 18.16 -2.36 7.10
C MET A 152 16.67 -2.40 7.42
N PRO A 153 16.30 -2.73 8.68
CA PRO A 153 14.93 -2.54 9.13
C PRO A 153 14.54 -1.06 9.10
N GLY A 154 13.39 -0.74 8.46
CA GLY A 154 12.96 0.66 8.27
C GLY A 154 12.82 1.46 9.58
N PHE A 155 12.33 0.83 10.65
CA PHE A 155 12.21 1.48 11.96
C PHE A 155 13.58 1.83 12.56
N TRP A 156 14.56 0.94 12.42
CA TRP A 156 15.92 1.16 12.91
C TRP A 156 16.57 2.33 12.17
N LEU A 157 16.41 2.38 10.85
CA LEU A 157 16.90 3.47 10.02
C LEU A 157 16.26 4.80 10.43
N ALA A 158 14.96 4.82 10.70
CA ALA A 158 14.23 6.01 11.14
C ALA A 158 14.77 6.53 12.48
N LEU A 159 15.02 5.63 13.46
CA LEU A 159 15.60 6.00 14.75
C LEU A 159 17.03 6.53 14.59
N MET A 160 17.88 5.90 13.77
CA MET A 160 19.25 6.36 13.51
C MET A 160 19.25 7.74 12.82
N CYS A 161 18.39 7.94 11.82
CA CYS A 161 18.23 9.24 11.16
C CYS A 161 17.74 10.32 12.15
N MET A 162 16.77 10.01 13.01
CA MET A 162 16.29 10.93 14.03
C MET A 162 17.41 11.30 15.01
N MET A 163 18.16 10.31 15.53
CA MET A 163 19.29 10.56 16.42
C MET A 163 20.36 11.45 15.77
N LEU A 164 20.69 11.16 14.52
CA LEU A 164 21.73 11.91 13.82
C LEU A 164 21.26 13.33 13.44
N PHE A 165 20.16 13.45 12.70
CA PHE A 165 19.78 14.71 12.08
C PHE A 165 18.95 15.62 13.00
N CYS A 166 18.18 15.05 13.92
CA CYS A 166 17.33 15.86 14.81
C CYS A 166 18.01 16.15 16.15
N ILE A 167 18.66 15.14 16.75
CA ILE A 167 19.22 15.30 18.11
C ILE A 167 20.67 15.79 18.06
N LYS A 168 21.55 15.09 17.31
CA LYS A 168 22.99 15.40 17.27
C LYS A 168 23.30 16.63 16.42
N LEU A 169 22.86 16.65 15.17
CA LEU A 169 23.13 17.75 14.22
C LEU A 169 22.14 18.89 14.35
N ARG A 170 20.93 18.66 14.86
CA ARG A 170 19.85 19.65 15.00
C ARG A 170 19.47 20.37 13.68
N TRP A 171 19.61 19.67 12.56
CA TRP A 171 19.27 20.21 11.23
C TRP A 171 17.79 20.16 10.93
N LEU A 172 17.13 19.13 11.43
CA LEU A 172 15.73 18.84 11.17
C LEU A 172 14.94 18.69 12.49
N PRO A 173 13.64 19.04 12.49
CA PRO A 173 12.78 18.84 13.64
C PRO A 173 12.50 17.35 13.85
N ALA A 174 12.34 16.93 15.13
CA ALA A 174 12.18 15.53 15.48
C ALA A 174 10.75 15.03 15.30
N THR A 175 9.73 15.85 15.65
CA THR A 175 8.34 15.40 15.75
C THR A 175 7.35 16.40 15.17
N GLY A 176 6.17 15.91 14.74
CA GLY A 176 5.09 16.73 14.23
C GLY A 176 5.15 16.98 12.72
N LEU A 177 4.31 17.91 12.21
CA LEU A 177 4.16 18.23 10.78
C LEU A 177 4.02 19.74 10.52
N ALA A 178 4.49 20.60 11.42
CA ALA A 178 4.24 22.05 11.36
C ALA A 178 4.86 22.72 10.11
N THR A 179 6.01 22.25 9.63
CA THR A 179 6.72 22.84 8.49
C THR A 179 7.14 21.75 7.50
N TRP A 180 7.53 22.14 6.27
CA TRP A 180 8.02 21.22 5.25
C TRP A 180 9.25 20.38 5.70
N LYS A 181 10.06 20.91 6.63
CA LYS A 181 11.23 20.21 7.18
C LYS A 181 10.85 18.95 7.95
N HIS A 182 9.66 18.90 8.57
CA HIS A 182 9.16 17.73 9.29
C HIS A 182 8.84 16.54 8.35
N TYR A 183 8.63 16.80 7.06
CA TYR A 183 8.35 15.74 6.08
C TYR A 183 9.60 15.05 5.55
N ILE A 184 10.79 15.69 5.64
CA ILE A 184 12.01 15.18 5.00
C ILE A 184 12.36 13.78 5.51
N LEU A 185 12.57 13.64 6.81
CA LEU A 185 13.00 12.35 7.37
C LEU A 185 11.91 11.28 7.29
N PRO A 186 10.65 11.51 7.67
CA PRO A 186 9.60 10.51 7.51
C PRO A 186 9.46 10.01 6.08
N VAL A 187 9.45 10.90 5.09
CA VAL A 187 9.33 10.57 3.67
C VAL A 187 10.53 9.76 3.18
N LEU A 188 11.74 10.15 3.54
CA LEU A 188 12.97 9.42 3.16
C LEU A 188 13.05 8.06 3.84
N CYS A 189 12.86 8.00 5.16
CA CYS A 189 12.97 6.73 5.91
C CYS A 189 11.92 5.70 5.45
N LEU A 190 10.71 6.16 5.14
CA LEU A 190 9.65 5.30 4.59
C LEU A 190 9.99 4.82 3.18
N GLY A 191 10.69 5.64 2.38
CA GLY A 191 11.01 5.36 0.98
C GLY A 191 12.33 4.63 0.74
N LEU A 192 13.32 4.69 1.65
CA LEU A 192 14.70 4.24 1.37
C LEU A 192 14.81 2.76 0.96
N SER A 193 14.17 1.84 1.68
CA SER A 193 14.16 0.43 1.32
C SER A 193 13.43 0.17 -0.02
N PRO A 194 12.23 0.71 -0.26
CA PRO A 194 11.57 0.67 -1.56
C PRO A 194 12.39 1.28 -2.70
N ILE A 195 13.04 2.44 -2.48
CA ILE A 195 13.95 3.08 -3.47
C ILE A 195 15.03 2.10 -3.90
N ALA A 196 15.69 1.45 -2.94
CA ALA A 196 16.74 0.49 -3.20
C ALA A 196 16.29 -0.68 -4.10
N ILE A 197 15.10 -1.19 -3.87
CA ILE A 197 14.51 -2.28 -4.66
C ILE A 197 14.19 -1.81 -6.08
N ILE A 198 13.62 -0.59 -6.23
CA ILE A 198 13.30 -0.02 -7.53
C ILE A 198 14.57 0.31 -8.34
N ILE A 199 15.64 0.83 -7.70
CA ILE A 199 16.94 1.06 -8.34
C ILE A 199 17.45 -0.24 -8.97
N ARG A 200 17.52 -1.32 -8.19
CA ARG A 200 18.04 -2.60 -8.67
C ARG A 200 17.19 -3.17 -9.81
N MET A 201 15.87 -3.11 -9.68
CA MET A 201 14.97 -3.60 -10.71
C MET A 201 15.08 -2.78 -12.00
N THR A 202 15.11 -1.44 -11.88
CA THR A 202 15.26 -0.55 -13.04
C THR A 202 16.59 -0.77 -13.72
N ARG A 203 17.69 -0.90 -12.94
CA ARG A 203 19.01 -1.19 -13.48
C ARG A 203 19.04 -2.52 -14.26
N SER A 204 18.58 -3.60 -13.65
CA SER A 204 18.56 -4.92 -14.30
C SER A 204 17.75 -4.89 -15.59
N SER A 205 16.52 -4.38 -15.52
CA SER A 205 15.61 -4.31 -16.65
C SER A 205 16.14 -3.42 -17.80
N MET A 206 16.80 -2.31 -17.44
CA MET A 206 17.46 -1.46 -18.45
C MET A 206 18.62 -2.17 -19.14
N LEU A 207 19.46 -2.89 -18.40
CA LEU A 207 20.58 -3.65 -18.96
C LEU A 207 20.09 -4.75 -19.91
N ASP A 208 19.04 -5.49 -19.53
CA ASP A 208 18.45 -6.53 -20.37
C ASP A 208 17.94 -5.95 -21.70
N VAL A 209 17.37 -4.74 -21.66
CA VAL A 209 16.81 -4.08 -22.84
C VAL A 209 17.89 -3.41 -23.70
N ILE A 210 18.88 -2.75 -23.12
CA ILE A 210 19.93 -2.02 -23.85
C ILE A 210 20.76 -2.95 -24.75
N HIS A 211 20.86 -4.23 -24.41
CA HIS A 211 21.61 -5.24 -25.20
C HIS A 211 20.78 -5.93 -26.28
N GLN A 212 19.49 -5.62 -26.44
CA GLN A 212 18.62 -6.22 -27.46
C GLN A 212 18.96 -5.73 -28.91
N ASP A 213 18.73 -6.58 -29.89
CA ASP A 213 19.07 -6.31 -31.29
C ASP A 213 18.35 -5.09 -31.89
N TYR A 214 17.11 -4.82 -31.48
CA TYR A 214 16.40 -3.64 -31.96
C TYR A 214 17.02 -2.32 -31.46
N ILE A 215 17.71 -2.34 -30.32
CA ILE A 215 18.46 -1.20 -29.80
C ILE A 215 19.74 -1.01 -30.60
N ARG A 216 20.44 -2.10 -30.94
CA ARG A 216 21.60 -2.05 -31.84
C ARG A 216 21.21 -1.50 -33.20
N THR A 217 20.07 -1.94 -33.73
CA THR A 217 19.52 -1.44 -35.00
C THR A 217 19.20 0.06 -34.94
N ALA A 218 18.63 0.55 -33.82
CA ALA A 218 18.35 1.96 -33.65
C ALA A 218 19.63 2.80 -33.64
N ARG A 219 20.70 2.34 -32.99
CA ARG A 219 22.03 2.97 -33.00
C ARG A 219 22.66 2.96 -34.40
N ALA A 220 22.60 1.83 -35.09
CA ALA A 220 23.11 1.72 -36.46
C ALA A 220 22.40 2.67 -37.44
N LYS A 221 21.13 3.00 -37.21
CA LYS A 221 20.37 4.01 -37.97
C LYS A 221 20.69 5.46 -37.60
N GLY A 222 21.68 5.71 -36.71
CA GLY A 222 22.12 7.05 -36.34
C GLY A 222 21.18 7.75 -35.31
N VAL A 223 20.32 7.02 -34.63
CA VAL A 223 19.47 7.60 -33.60
C VAL A 223 20.32 8.01 -32.38
N GLY A 224 20.26 9.28 -31.96
CA GLY A 224 21.04 9.82 -30.87
C GLY A 224 20.79 9.07 -29.56
N GLU A 225 21.84 8.86 -28.75
CA GLU A 225 21.85 7.97 -27.58
C GLU A 225 20.74 8.33 -26.53
N ARG A 226 20.48 9.61 -26.28
CA ARG A 226 19.35 10.02 -25.41
C ARG A 226 18.01 9.46 -25.88
N LYS A 227 17.77 9.49 -27.19
CA LYS A 227 16.52 8.99 -27.79
C LYS A 227 16.47 7.46 -27.74
N VAL A 228 17.61 6.79 -27.91
CA VAL A 228 17.73 5.33 -27.74
C VAL A 228 17.38 4.93 -26.32
N ILE A 229 17.96 5.58 -25.30
CA ILE A 229 17.74 5.27 -23.89
C ILE A 229 16.29 5.58 -23.47
N TYR A 230 15.85 6.82 -23.61
CA TYR A 230 14.56 7.25 -23.03
C TYR A 230 13.34 6.84 -23.87
N LYS A 231 13.44 6.72 -25.19
CA LYS A 231 12.31 6.39 -26.06
C LYS A 231 12.24 4.91 -26.43
N HIS A 232 13.38 4.26 -26.65
CA HIS A 232 13.42 2.88 -27.13
C HIS A 232 13.68 1.88 -25.99
N ALA A 233 14.66 2.14 -25.10
CA ALA A 233 14.99 1.22 -24.03
C ALA A 233 14.03 1.37 -22.83
N LEU A 234 13.89 2.57 -22.26
CA LEU A 234 13.14 2.80 -21.03
C LEU A 234 11.68 2.32 -21.13
N ARG A 235 11.02 2.57 -22.25
CA ARG A 235 9.62 2.16 -22.44
C ARG A 235 9.40 0.67 -22.25
N ASN A 236 10.34 -0.16 -22.68
CA ASN A 236 10.25 -1.61 -22.54
C ASN A 236 10.76 -2.07 -21.17
N ALA A 237 11.80 -1.41 -20.64
CA ALA A 237 12.35 -1.70 -19.33
C ALA A 237 11.39 -1.35 -18.19
N LEU A 238 10.46 -0.40 -18.37
CA LEU A 238 9.50 -0.02 -17.34
C LEU A 238 8.43 -1.09 -17.06
N ILE A 239 8.17 -2.04 -17.95
CA ILE A 239 7.10 -3.03 -17.75
C ILE A 239 7.29 -3.82 -16.44
N PRO A 240 8.43 -4.52 -16.20
CA PRO A 240 8.64 -5.19 -14.92
C PRO A 240 8.83 -4.23 -13.75
N VAL A 241 9.38 -3.02 -13.99
CA VAL A 241 9.57 -2.00 -12.96
C VAL A 241 8.25 -1.52 -12.38
N ILE A 242 7.22 -1.30 -13.21
CA ILE A 242 5.88 -0.88 -12.75
C ILE A 242 5.28 -1.93 -11.80
N THR A 243 5.49 -3.21 -12.06
CA THR A 243 5.03 -4.29 -11.15
C THR A 243 5.68 -4.19 -9.78
N VAL A 244 7.01 -3.97 -9.76
CA VAL A 244 7.76 -3.81 -8.51
C VAL A 244 7.36 -2.53 -7.79
N ILE A 245 7.20 -1.41 -8.51
CA ILE A 245 6.68 -0.16 -7.93
C ILE A 245 5.37 -0.42 -7.20
N GLY A 246 4.45 -1.17 -7.82
CA GLY A 246 3.16 -1.49 -7.20
C GLY A 246 3.28 -2.22 -5.88
N MET A 247 4.10 -3.26 -5.82
CA MET A 247 4.35 -3.98 -4.57
C MET A 247 4.96 -3.07 -3.50
N GLN A 248 5.90 -2.19 -3.89
CA GLN A 248 6.55 -1.27 -2.96
C GLN A 248 5.61 -0.18 -2.44
N MET A 249 4.66 0.30 -3.25
CA MET A 249 3.67 1.30 -2.79
C MET A 249 2.80 0.78 -1.65
N SER A 250 2.41 -0.49 -1.70
CA SER A 250 1.65 -1.12 -0.59
C SER A 250 2.49 -1.21 0.68
N MET A 251 3.79 -1.52 0.55
CA MET A 251 4.73 -1.53 1.69
C MET A 251 4.93 -0.15 2.30
N VAL A 252 4.98 0.90 1.49
CA VAL A 252 5.08 2.30 1.98
C VAL A 252 3.89 2.65 2.86
N ILE A 253 2.67 2.32 2.45
CA ILE A 253 1.48 2.62 3.26
C ILE A 253 1.44 1.78 4.55
N SER A 254 1.76 0.48 4.47
CA SER A 254 1.81 -0.37 5.66
C SER A 254 2.89 0.07 6.65
N GLY A 255 4.05 0.51 6.15
CA GLY A 255 5.16 1.00 6.96
C GLY A 255 4.91 2.36 7.60
N SER A 256 3.91 3.12 7.14
CA SER A 256 3.61 4.45 7.66
C SER A 256 3.27 4.45 9.15
N VAL A 257 2.61 3.41 9.66
CA VAL A 257 2.24 3.27 11.08
C VAL A 257 3.46 3.41 11.99
N VAL A 258 4.53 2.69 11.69
CA VAL A 258 5.76 2.72 12.48
C VAL A 258 6.48 4.06 12.35
N ILE A 259 6.52 4.62 11.15
CA ILE A 259 7.14 5.93 10.91
C ILE A 259 6.36 7.06 11.59
N GLU A 260 5.02 7.01 11.54
CA GLU A 260 4.16 7.95 12.24
C GLU A 260 4.41 7.93 13.75
N SER A 261 4.57 6.75 14.35
CA SER A 261 4.87 6.59 15.76
C SER A 261 6.24 7.17 16.13
N ILE A 262 7.29 6.88 15.34
CA ILE A 262 8.66 7.35 15.62
C ILE A 262 8.74 8.88 15.53
N PHE A 263 8.14 9.49 14.49
CA PHE A 263 8.21 10.93 14.25
C PHE A 263 7.05 11.72 14.88
N GLY A 264 6.21 11.09 15.71
CA GLY A 264 5.09 11.75 16.38
C GLY A 264 4.11 12.41 15.39
N ILE A 265 3.87 11.76 14.24
CA ILE A 265 2.97 12.26 13.21
C ILE A 265 1.53 11.90 13.62
N PRO A 266 0.62 12.89 13.73
CA PRO A 266 -0.75 12.66 14.16
C PRO A 266 -1.61 12.05 13.04
N GLY A 267 -1.23 10.86 12.54
CA GLY A 267 -1.90 10.10 11.50
C GLY A 267 -2.75 8.95 12.00
N ILE A 268 -3.29 8.15 11.05
CA ILE A 268 -4.12 6.96 11.38
C ILE A 268 -3.29 5.89 12.08
N GLY A 269 -2.02 5.74 11.73
CA GLY A 269 -1.12 4.76 12.36
C GLY A 269 -0.91 5.06 13.84
N MET A 270 -0.65 6.31 14.20
CA MET A 270 -0.56 6.75 15.60
C MET A 270 -1.89 6.54 16.33
N LEU A 271 -3.01 6.94 15.71
CA LEU A 271 -4.35 6.72 16.25
C LEU A 271 -4.64 5.24 16.53
N MET A 272 -4.19 4.34 15.65
CA MET A 272 -4.32 2.89 15.82
C MET A 272 -3.51 2.38 17.02
N LEU A 273 -2.27 2.85 17.20
CA LEU A 273 -1.42 2.45 18.34
C LEU A 273 -2.00 2.95 19.66
N ASP A 274 -2.53 4.18 19.70
CA ASP A 274 -3.21 4.74 20.86
C ASP A 274 -4.47 3.91 21.21
N ALA A 275 -5.23 3.50 20.18
CA ALA A 275 -6.41 2.65 20.34
C ALA A 275 -6.05 1.25 20.90
N ILE A 276 -4.94 0.65 20.45
CA ILE A 276 -4.44 -0.62 20.99
C ILE A 276 -4.06 -0.47 22.45
N GLY A 277 -3.35 0.61 22.81
CA GLY A 277 -2.96 0.90 24.18
C GLY A 277 -4.14 1.09 25.12
N SER A 278 -5.20 1.72 24.64
CA SER A 278 -6.45 1.97 25.42
C SER A 278 -7.50 0.86 25.28
N ARG A 279 -7.24 -0.21 24.52
CA ARG A 279 -8.19 -1.31 24.23
C ARG A 279 -9.52 -0.84 23.63
N ASP A 280 -9.44 0.19 22.81
CA ASP A 280 -10.60 0.77 22.14
C ASP A 280 -10.93 -0.02 20.87
N TYR A 281 -11.68 -1.11 21.02
CA TYR A 281 -11.95 -2.08 19.95
C TYR A 281 -12.61 -1.47 18.73
N PRO A 282 -13.66 -0.61 18.81
CA PRO A 282 -14.21 0.03 17.63
C PRO A 282 -13.19 0.87 16.89
N LEU A 283 -12.32 1.59 17.62
CA LEU A 283 -11.30 2.42 17.03
C LEU A 283 -10.18 1.58 16.36
N ILE A 284 -9.78 0.46 16.98
CA ILE A 284 -8.83 -0.50 16.37
C ILE A 284 -9.43 -1.07 15.08
N GLN A 285 -10.67 -1.56 15.12
CA GLN A 285 -11.35 -2.15 13.96
C GLN A 285 -11.50 -1.14 12.82
N GLY A 286 -11.93 0.07 13.14
CA GLY A 286 -12.12 1.14 12.17
C GLY A 286 -10.80 1.59 11.52
N THR A 287 -9.74 1.78 12.31
CA THR A 287 -8.42 2.19 11.79
C THR A 287 -7.79 1.11 10.90
N VAL A 288 -7.84 -0.17 11.32
CA VAL A 288 -7.35 -1.29 10.52
C VAL A 288 -8.14 -1.43 9.22
N LEU A 289 -9.47 -1.31 9.27
CA LEU A 289 -10.32 -1.38 8.09
C LEU A 289 -9.99 -0.28 7.08
N VAL A 290 -9.84 0.97 7.55
CA VAL A 290 -9.54 2.11 6.67
C VAL A 290 -8.12 2.01 6.09
N LEU A 291 -7.11 1.61 6.87
CA LEU A 291 -5.76 1.37 6.35
C LEU A 291 -5.76 0.25 5.31
N SER A 292 -6.47 -0.86 5.58
CA SER A 292 -6.60 -1.96 4.62
C SER A 292 -7.32 -1.53 3.34
N PHE A 293 -8.35 -0.69 3.45
CA PHE A 293 -9.04 -0.11 2.31
C PHE A 293 -8.10 0.79 1.48
N LEU A 294 -7.29 1.64 2.11
CA LEU A 294 -6.30 2.48 1.43
C LEU A 294 -5.27 1.62 0.67
N ILE A 295 -4.78 0.54 1.28
CA ILE A 295 -3.86 -0.41 0.63
C ILE A 295 -4.54 -1.05 -0.59
N CYS A 296 -5.80 -1.49 -0.46
CA CYS A 296 -6.56 -2.06 -1.58
C CYS A 296 -6.75 -1.07 -2.74
N ILE A 297 -7.04 0.21 -2.44
CA ILE A 297 -7.17 1.26 -3.46
C ILE A 297 -5.83 1.51 -4.16
N ILE A 298 -4.73 1.57 -3.44
CA ILE A 298 -3.39 1.74 -4.04
C ILE A 298 -3.06 0.55 -4.92
N ASN A 299 -3.29 -0.67 -4.47
CA ASN A 299 -3.11 -1.87 -5.29
C ASN A 299 -3.97 -1.84 -6.55
N LEU A 300 -5.22 -1.40 -6.44
CA LEU A 300 -6.09 -1.22 -7.60
C LEU A 300 -5.52 -0.19 -8.60
N LEU A 301 -5.05 0.97 -8.12
CA LEU A 301 -4.44 1.99 -8.98
C LEU A 301 -3.19 1.47 -9.70
N VAL A 302 -2.36 0.72 -9.00
CA VAL A 302 -1.17 0.07 -9.57
C VAL A 302 -1.55 -0.99 -10.61
N ASP A 303 -2.53 -1.83 -10.32
CA ASP A 303 -3.05 -2.83 -11.26
C ASP A 303 -3.58 -2.17 -12.55
N LEU A 304 -4.26 -1.02 -12.40
CA LEU A 304 -4.74 -0.24 -13.54
C LEU A 304 -3.59 0.39 -14.33
N ALA A 305 -2.57 0.92 -13.65
CA ALA A 305 -1.37 1.45 -14.29
C ALA A 305 -0.62 0.36 -15.07
N TYR A 306 -0.50 -0.84 -14.48
CA TYR A 306 0.10 -2.00 -15.13
C TYR A 306 -0.71 -2.45 -16.35
N ALA A 307 -2.03 -2.58 -16.23
CA ALA A 307 -2.90 -2.92 -17.35
C ALA A 307 -2.88 -1.86 -18.47
N ALA A 308 -2.58 -0.60 -18.15
CA ALA A 308 -2.40 0.46 -19.15
C ALA A 308 -1.03 0.36 -19.85
N ALA A 309 0.02 -0.02 -19.12
CA ALA A 309 1.39 -0.12 -19.63
C ALA A 309 1.62 -1.37 -20.50
N ASP A 310 1.05 -2.53 -20.16
CA ASP A 310 1.23 -3.78 -20.89
C ASP A 310 0.02 -4.15 -21.75
N PRO A 311 0.11 -4.00 -23.10
CA PRO A 311 -0.95 -4.39 -24.01
C PRO A 311 -1.20 -5.92 -24.07
N ARG A 312 -0.27 -6.76 -23.62
CA ARG A 312 -0.41 -8.23 -23.64
C ARG A 312 -1.44 -8.71 -22.63
N ILE A 313 -1.54 -8.04 -21.50
CA ILE A 313 -2.56 -8.31 -20.49
C ILE A 313 -3.95 -8.06 -21.05
N LYS A 314 -4.13 -7.00 -21.85
CA LYS A 314 -5.40 -6.75 -22.55
C LYS A 314 -5.81 -7.93 -23.44
N ALA A 315 -4.86 -8.61 -24.08
CA ALA A 315 -5.11 -9.75 -24.93
C ALA A 315 -5.51 -11.02 -24.17
N GLN A 316 -4.94 -11.30 -23.01
CA GLN A 316 -5.29 -12.49 -22.21
C GLN A 316 -6.73 -12.47 -21.71
N TYR A 317 -7.26 -11.29 -21.38
CA TYR A 317 -8.66 -11.14 -20.95
C TYR A 317 -9.68 -11.15 -22.10
N THR A 318 -9.24 -10.94 -23.35
CA THR A 318 -10.08 -11.11 -24.55
C THR A 318 -10.09 -12.55 -25.05
N THR A 319 -9.03 -13.31 -24.87
CA THR A 319 -8.87 -14.67 -25.44
C THR A 319 -9.50 -15.77 -24.59
N GLY A 320 -9.66 -15.57 -23.28
CA GLY A 320 -10.29 -16.53 -22.37
C GLY A 320 -11.76 -16.90 -22.72
N ARG A 321 -12.39 -16.10 -23.59
CA ARG A 321 -13.76 -16.36 -24.04
C ARG A 321 -13.82 -17.25 -25.29
N ARG A 322 -12.75 -17.34 -26.08
CA ARG A 322 -12.71 -18.17 -27.29
C ARG A 322 -12.45 -19.65 -26.96
N SER A 323 -11.65 -19.94 -25.96
CA SER A 323 -11.36 -21.31 -25.52
C SER A 323 -12.60 -22.02 -24.94
N SER A 324 -13.39 -21.31 -24.11
CA SER A 324 -14.62 -21.87 -23.50
C SER A 324 -15.76 -22.11 -24.50
N LYS A 325 -15.78 -21.40 -25.64
CA LYS A 325 -16.80 -21.61 -26.69
C LYS A 325 -16.47 -22.80 -27.59
N LYS A 326 -15.15 -23.03 -27.85
CA LYS A 326 -14.70 -24.17 -28.67
C LYS A 326 -14.84 -25.51 -27.96
N SER A 327 -14.76 -25.54 -26.63
CA SER A 327 -14.94 -26.78 -25.83
C SER A 327 -16.41 -27.20 -25.71
N LYS A 328 -17.38 -26.33 -26.00
CA LYS A 328 -18.80 -26.67 -25.98
C LYS A 328 -19.35 -27.14 -27.34
N GLU A 329 -18.62 -26.91 -28.43
CA GLU A 329 -19.06 -27.31 -29.80
C GLU A 329 -18.48 -28.64 -30.28
N THR A 330 -17.55 -29.26 -29.53
CA THR A 330 -16.99 -30.59 -29.83
C THR A 330 -17.41 -31.62 -28.79
N LYS A 331 -18.72 -31.91 -28.71
CA LYS A 331 -19.17 -33.22 -28.24
C LYS A 331 -19.52 -34.05 -29.48
N PRO A 332 -18.79 -35.10 -29.81
CA PRO A 332 -19.22 -36.00 -30.85
C PRO A 332 -20.52 -36.70 -30.39
N ALA A 333 -21.49 -36.72 -31.28
CA ALA A 333 -22.62 -37.62 -31.19
C ALA A 333 -22.06 -39.03 -31.22
N GLN A 334 -22.13 -39.75 -30.09
CA GLN A 334 -21.91 -41.21 -30.07
C GLN A 334 -23.19 -41.90 -30.50
N GLU A 335 -22.99 -42.66 -31.56
CA GLU A 335 -23.85 -43.60 -32.20
C GLU A 335 -24.66 -44.46 -31.22
N VAL A 336 -25.94 -44.55 -31.57
CA VAL A 336 -26.81 -45.65 -31.21
C VAL A 336 -26.65 -46.70 -32.32
N ALA A 337 -26.11 -47.87 -32.00
CA ALA A 337 -26.33 -49.13 -32.68
C ALA A 337 -26.22 -50.24 -31.66
#